data_701bcd681f562b165e26b16176f54023
#
_entry.id   701bcd681f562b165e26b16176f54023
#
_cell.length_a   1.000
_cell.length_b   1.000
_cell.length_c   1.000
_cell.angle_alpha   90.00
_cell.angle_beta   90.00
_cell.angle_gamma   90.00
#
_symmetry.space_group_name_H-M   'P 1'
#
loop_
_entity.id
_entity.type
_entity.pdbx_description
1 polymer ?
#
loop_
_entity_poly.entity_id
_entity_poly.type
_entity_poly.pdbx_seq_one_letter_code
_entity_poly.pdbx_strand_id
1 'polypeptide(L)'
;MKIVMISVMMPAVENIRGTSALPYHLLAGRDKSVEIILYSYNLNGLSREQIDSVAKELNIQIHLLPIPWWYSFILNYCLFFRLFLKYPFGNYLSLSSLQIKNIIRNSPDGIWIYGEELSRVSRQLKDFKRVHTLPDCESLYYHRILGKRFTISNRLSFWKSVFMYPKFLNMERNFDTSSNIHYHLVGEADVDFLKEICPGIQAHFLRHPHYQVAKPAKVISFSSPKIKVLFAGQYNLYMQQDADTMIDCLIKNKKLLELKKHYIYTFLGKGWERHVASLNEAGYEAHHIKFAPNYIEEVCKYDIQVTPICIGTGTKGKVLDAIANGLLVIGSWYALENIAVEHNISCLQYNQIEDIVEILEKVYLKSSVYEAMAERGRKAILSQHNNSIVADKLFSLFQN
;
A
#
# COMPACT_ATOMS: atom_id res chain seq x y z
N MET A 1 -0.10 -19.10 -21.45
CA MET A 1 -1.12 -18.02 -21.43
C MET A 1 -0.44 -16.70 -21.76
N LYS A 2 -0.98 -15.93 -22.71
CA LYS A 2 -0.45 -14.62 -23.13
C LYS A 2 -1.37 -13.49 -22.63
N ILE A 3 -0.86 -12.61 -21.79
CA ILE A 3 -1.62 -11.51 -21.20
C ILE A 3 -1.04 -10.18 -21.68
N VAL A 4 -1.90 -9.31 -22.16
CA VAL A 4 -1.55 -7.91 -22.37
C VAL A 4 -1.91 -7.13 -21.12
N MET A 5 -0.90 -6.51 -20.50
CA MET A 5 -1.08 -5.62 -19.37
C MET A 5 -1.13 -4.16 -19.83
N ILE A 6 -2.03 -3.36 -19.26
CA ILE A 6 -2.11 -1.92 -19.50
C ILE A 6 -2.03 -1.20 -18.15
N SER A 7 -1.11 -0.25 -18.02
CA SER A 7 -0.89 0.49 -16.77
C SER A 7 -0.64 1.98 -17.01
N VAL A 8 -0.99 2.79 -16.02
CA VAL A 8 -0.68 4.23 -16.00
C VAL A 8 0.79 4.44 -15.63
N MET A 9 1.25 3.73 -14.61
CA MET A 9 2.64 3.79 -14.15
C MET A 9 3.39 2.53 -14.55
N MET A 10 4.68 2.69 -14.82
CA MET A 10 5.56 1.57 -15.07
C MET A 10 5.79 0.77 -13.78
N PRO A 11 5.67 -0.57 -13.79
CA PRO A 11 6.08 -1.40 -12.66
C PRO A 11 7.56 -1.17 -12.34
N ALA A 12 7.88 -0.93 -11.06
CA ALA A 12 9.26 -0.72 -10.63
C ALA A 12 9.42 -0.91 -9.11
N VAL A 13 10.56 -1.44 -8.69
CA VAL A 13 10.92 -1.59 -7.28
C VAL A 13 11.41 -0.27 -6.69
N GLU A 14 12.27 0.44 -7.40
CA GLU A 14 12.96 1.64 -6.89
C GLU A 14 12.02 2.82 -6.66
N ASN A 15 10.92 2.86 -7.36
CA ASN A 15 9.90 3.89 -7.18
C ASN A 15 8.89 3.40 -6.14
N ILE A 16 9.20 3.62 -4.85
CA ILE A 16 8.47 3.10 -3.67
C ILE A 16 7.06 3.73 -3.54
N ARG A 17 6.31 3.72 -4.61
CA ARG A 17 4.86 4.01 -4.60
C ARG A 17 4.13 2.70 -4.79
N GLY A 18 3.10 2.43 -3.98
CA GLY A 18 2.28 1.23 -4.09
C GLY A 18 1.77 0.96 -5.51
N THR A 19 1.51 2.04 -6.26
CA THR A 19 1.05 1.98 -7.65
C THR A 19 2.07 1.43 -8.66
N SER A 20 3.36 1.41 -8.34
CA SER A 20 4.42 0.82 -9.20
C SER A 20 5.00 -0.47 -8.63
N ALA A 21 5.09 -0.58 -7.29
CA ALA A 21 5.66 -1.74 -6.62
C ALA A 21 4.72 -2.96 -6.64
N LEU A 22 3.43 -2.79 -6.37
CA LEU A 22 2.48 -3.89 -6.40
C LEU A 22 2.48 -4.66 -7.73
N PRO A 23 2.31 -4.01 -8.91
CA PRO A 23 2.34 -4.72 -10.18
C PRO A 23 3.69 -5.35 -10.48
N TYR A 24 4.81 -4.73 -10.05
CA TYR A 24 6.14 -5.31 -10.18
C TYR A 24 6.22 -6.67 -9.45
N HIS A 25 5.81 -6.73 -8.19
CA HIS A 25 5.88 -7.95 -7.39
C HIS A 25 4.91 -9.04 -7.86
N LEU A 26 3.74 -8.66 -8.38
CA LEU A 26 2.82 -9.60 -9.03
C LEU A 26 3.43 -10.18 -10.32
N LEU A 27 4.09 -9.36 -11.12
CA LEU A 27 4.80 -9.82 -12.33
C LEU A 27 6.00 -10.70 -11.99
N ALA A 28 6.77 -10.33 -10.98
CA ALA A 28 7.93 -11.10 -10.53
C ALA A 28 7.56 -12.48 -9.96
N GLY A 29 6.38 -12.58 -9.32
CA GLY A 29 5.88 -13.81 -8.72
C GLY A 29 5.14 -14.73 -9.70
N ARG A 30 4.84 -14.30 -10.92
CA ARG A 30 4.04 -15.09 -11.88
C ARG A 30 4.74 -16.36 -12.35
N ASP A 31 3.97 -17.35 -12.71
CA ASP A 31 4.49 -18.52 -13.43
C ASP A 31 5.14 -18.09 -14.76
N LYS A 32 6.30 -18.66 -15.07
CA LYS A 32 7.09 -18.30 -16.27
C LYS A 32 6.38 -18.69 -17.59
N SER A 33 5.39 -19.56 -17.55
CA SER A 33 4.55 -19.89 -18.71
C SER A 33 3.57 -18.78 -19.08
N VAL A 34 3.37 -17.79 -18.20
CA VAL A 34 2.55 -16.61 -18.49
C VAL A 34 3.40 -15.55 -19.18
N GLU A 35 3.19 -15.39 -20.47
CA GLU A 35 3.80 -14.34 -21.29
C GLU A 35 3.10 -13.01 -21.04
N ILE A 36 3.88 -11.95 -20.79
CA ILE A 36 3.34 -10.60 -20.54
C ILE A 36 3.83 -9.62 -21.61
N ILE A 37 2.91 -8.87 -22.18
CA ILE A 37 3.19 -7.71 -23.01
C ILE A 37 2.60 -6.49 -22.33
N LEU A 38 3.46 -5.60 -21.82
CA LEU A 38 3.07 -4.40 -21.07
C LEU A 38 2.94 -3.18 -22.00
N TYR A 39 1.80 -2.52 -21.95
CA TYR A 39 1.58 -1.18 -22.51
C TYR A 39 1.45 -0.19 -21.35
N SER A 40 2.38 0.77 -21.21
CA SER A 40 2.37 1.73 -20.10
C SER A 40 2.50 3.17 -20.56
N TYR A 41 1.76 4.08 -19.90
CA TYR A 41 1.92 5.54 -20.07
C TYR A 41 3.17 6.09 -19.38
N ASN A 42 3.82 5.32 -18.53
CA ASN A 42 5.03 5.71 -17.79
C ASN A 42 4.90 7.07 -17.07
N LEU A 43 3.78 7.34 -16.40
CA LEU A 43 3.59 8.62 -15.70
C LEU A 43 4.52 8.79 -14.48
N ASN A 44 5.18 7.73 -14.03
CA ASN A 44 6.25 7.80 -13.04
C ASN A 44 7.62 8.20 -13.62
N GLY A 45 7.74 8.34 -14.95
CA GLY A 45 8.88 8.96 -15.60
C GLY A 45 10.19 8.15 -15.54
N LEU A 46 10.10 6.81 -15.62
CA LEU A 46 11.29 5.95 -15.69
C LEU A 46 12.10 6.24 -16.95
N SER A 47 13.41 6.29 -16.83
CA SER A 47 14.32 6.43 -17.98
C SER A 47 14.28 5.16 -18.85
N ARG A 48 14.81 5.27 -20.07
CA ARG A 48 14.84 4.14 -20.99
C ARG A 48 15.69 2.98 -20.43
N GLU A 49 16.80 3.29 -19.78
CA GLU A 49 17.67 2.30 -19.14
C GLU A 49 16.94 1.57 -18.01
N GLN A 50 16.18 2.29 -17.18
CA GLN A 50 15.37 1.69 -16.13
C GLN A 50 14.25 0.80 -16.71
N ILE A 51 13.60 1.22 -17.80
CA ILE A 51 12.59 0.43 -18.49
C ILE A 51 13.19 -0.86 -19.05
N ASP A 52 14.35 -0.77 -19.71
CA ASP A 52 15.05 -1.93 -20.28
C ASP A 52 15.51 -2.90 -19.16
N SER A 53 15.94 -2.37 -18.01
CA SER A 53 16.26 -3.17 -16.83
C SER A 53 15.03 -3.93 -16.30
N VAL A 54 13.89 -3.26 -16.14
CA VAL A 54 12.63 -3.88 -15.71
C VAL A 54 12.16 -4.94 -16.71
N ALA A 55 12.25 -4.65 -18.02
CA ALA A 55 11.87 -5.59 -19.06
C ALA A 55 12.70 -6.89 -18.98
N LYS A 56 14.01 -6.75 -18.80
CA LYS A 56 14.95 -7.89 -18.67
C LYS A 56 14.70 -8.67 -17.38
N GLU A 57 14.56 -7.98 -16.25
CA GLU A 57 14.41 -8.59 -14.94
C GLU A 57 13.09 -9.37 -14.84
N LEU A 58 12.01 -8.79 -15.32
CA LEU A 58 10.69 -9.41 -15.33
C LEU A 58 10.45 -10.35 -16.54
N ASN A 59 11.38 -10.38 -17.51
CA ASN A 59 11.21 -11.11 -18.77
C ASN A 59 9.86 -10.81 -19.44
N ILE A 60 9.63 -9.52 -19.74
CA ILE A 60 8.40 -9.01 -20.37
C ILE A 60 8.74 -8.10 -21.56
N GLN A 61 7.80 -7.99 -22.51
CA GLN A 61 7.88 -7.00 -23.57
C GLN A 61 7.21 -5.71 -23.11
N ILE A 62 7.83 -4.54 -23.36
CA ILE A 62 7.30 -3.25 -22.91
C ILE A 62 7.09 -2.32 -24.12
N HIS A 63 5.90 -1.76 -24.22
CA HIS A 63 5.53 -0.75 -25.19
C HIS A 63 5.06 0.53 -24.46
N LEU A 64 5.66 1.66 -24.77
CA LEU A 64 5.23 2.94 -24.21
C LEU A 64 4.02 3.48 -24.97
N LEU A 65 3.00 3.87 -24.20
CA LEU A 65 1.85 4.60 -24.72
C LEU A 65 2.14 6.11 -24.68
N PRO A 66 1.90 6.86 -25.76
CA PRO A 66 2.05 8.30 -25.74
C PRO A 66 1.04 8.93 -24.79
N ILE A 67 1.51 9.82 -23.94
CA ILE A 67 0.64 10.63 -23.08
C ILE A 67 -0.05 11.68 -23.97
N PRO A 68 -1.38 11.77 -23.98
CA PRO A 68 -2.07 12.80 -24.76
C PRO A 68 -1.60 14.22 -24.36
N TRP A 69 -1.35 15.08 -25.32
CA TRP A 69 -0.85 16.43 -25.06
C TRP A 69 -1.75 17.24 -24.11
N TRP A 70 -3.08 17.10 -24.25
CA TRP A 70 -4.06 17.75 -23.37
C TRP A 70 -3.96 17.28 -21.93
N TYR A 71 -3.60 15.99 -21.70
CA TYR A 71 -3.42 15.43 -20.37
C TYR A 71 -2.24 16.10 -19.65
N SER A 72 -1.09 16.19 -20.34
CA SER A 72 0.09 16.89 -19.83
C SER A 72 -0.17 18.38 -19.61
N PHE A 73 -0.89 19.02 -20.53
CA PHE A 73 -1.26 20.43 -20.42
C PHE A 73 -2.11 20.70 -19.16
N ILE A 74 -3.16 19.91 -18.94
CA ILE A 74 -4.03 20.08 -17.77
C ILE A 74 -3.26 19.79 -16.46
N LEU A 75 -2.41 18.76 -16.44
CA LEU A 75 -1.61 18.45 -15.25
C LEU A 75 -0.66 19.60 -14.87
N ASN A 76 -0.06 20.24 -15.84
CA ASN A 76 0.97 21.24 -15.60
C ASN A 76 0.43 22.67 -15.44
N TYR A 77 -0.67 23.01 -16.12
CA TYR A 77 -1.12 24.42 -16.23
C TYR A 77 -2.57 24.65 -15.78
N CYS A 78 -3.41 23.64 -15.74
CA CYS A 78 -4.85 23.80 -15.51
C CYS A 78 -5.39 22.89 -14.41
N LEU A 79 -4.67 22.74 -13.30
CA LEU A 79 -5.06 21.87 -12.17
C LEU A 79 -6.47 22.15 -11.67
N PHE A 80 -6.89 23.42 -11.69
CA PHE A 80 -8.21 23.85 -11.23
C PHE A 80 -9.36 23.28 -12.10
N PHE A 81 -9.11 23.03 -13.39
CA PHE A 81 -10.09 22.43 -14.29
C PHE A 81 -10.55 21.04 -13.81
N ARG A 82 -9.69 20.32 -13.12
CA ARG A 82 -10.00 18.99 -12.56
C ARG A 82 -11.14 19.01 -11.55
N LEU A 83 -11.44 20.15 -10.94
CA LEU A 83 -12.55 20.28 -9.98
C LEU A 83 -13.91 20.15 -10.67
N PHE A 84 -14.03 20.56 -11.93
CA PHE A 84 -15.28 20.57 -12.69
C PHE A 84 -15.57 19.25 -13.42
N LEU A 85 -14.63 18.31 -13.41
CA LEU A 85 -14.82 17.02 -14.07
C LEU A 85 -15.78 16.12 -13.29
N LYS A 86 -16.60 15.37 -14.04
CA LYS A 86 -17.55 14.39 -13.47
C LYS A 86 -16.85 13.18 -12.84
N TYR A 87 -15.73 12.75 -13.42
CA TYR A 87 -14.92 11.61 -13.01
C TYR A 87 -13.52 12.05 -12.60
N PRO A 88 -12.73 11.21 -11.90
CA PRO A 88 -11.33 11.46 -11.69
C PRO A 88 -10.60 11.71 -13.01
N PHE A 89 -9.61 12.61 -12.99
CA PHE A 89 -8.97 13.07 -14.22
C PHE A 89 -8.35 11.95 -15.06
N GLY A 90 -7.72 10.97 -14.41
CA GLY A 90 -7.13 9.82 -15.08
C GLY A 90 -8.14 9.00 -15.89
N ASN A 91 -9.41 8.99 -15.49
CA ASN A 91 -10.48 8.25 -16.19
C ASN A 91 -10.76 8.76 -17.62
N TYR A 92 -10.24 9.91 -17.98
CA TYR A 92 -10.37 10.44 -19.36
C TYR A 92 -9.30 9.90 -20.31
N LEU A 93 -8.33 9.15 -19.83
CA LEU A 93 -7.40 8.41 -20.69
C LEU A 93 -8.16 7.39 -21.55
N SER A 94 -7.73 7.24 -22.79
CA SER A 94 -8.32 6.28 -23.73
C SER A 94 -7.28 5.84 -24.74
N LEU A 95 -7.44 4.65 -25.28
CA LEU A 95 -6.63 4.11 -26.36
C LEU A 95 -7.14 4.62 -27.70
N SER A 96 -6.23 4.96 -28.61
CA SER A 96 -6.56 5.21 -30.02
C SER A 96 -6.88 3.90 -30.76
N SER A 97 -7.58 4.01 -31.88
CA SER A 97 -7.89 2.83 -32.72
C SER A 97 -6.63 2.07 -33.17
N LEU A 98 -5.52 2.76 -33.38
CA LEU A 98 -4.25 2.11 -33.74
C LEU A 98 -3.67 1.33 -32.57
N GLN A 99 -3.71 1.88 -31.35
CA GLN A 99 -3.25 1.19 -30.15
C GLN A 99 -4.10 -0.07 -29.88
N ILE A 100 -5.42 0.03 -30.00
CA ILE A 100 -6.33 -1.11 -29.86
C ILE A 100 -5.98 -2.18 -30.92
N LYS A 101 -5.79 -1.81 -32.19
CA LYS A 101 -5.38 -2.75 -33.25
C LYS A 101 -4.05 -3.44 -32.93
N ASN A 102 -3.08 -2.70 -32.37
CA ASN A 102 -1.80 -3.28 -31.99
C ASN A 102 -1.92 -4.27 -30.82
N ILE A 103 -2.78 -3.98 -29.84
CA ILE A 103 -3.09 -4.89 -28.75
C ILE A 103 -3.73 -6.19 -29.29
N ILE A 104 -4.74 -6.06 -30.16
CA ILE A 104 -5.45 -7.19 -30.78
C ILE A 104 -4.50 -8.07 -31.60
N ARG A 105 -3.54 -7.48 -32.34
CA ARG A 105 -2.54 -8.22 -33.12
C ARG A 105 -1.67 -9.16 -32.29
N ASN A 106 -1.51 -8.89 -30.99
CA ASN A 106 -0.78 -9.79 -30.11
C ASN A 106 -1.56 -11.08 -29.79
N SER A 107 -2.84 -11.17 -30.18
CA SER A 107 -3.73 -12.30 -29.89
C SER A 107 -3.70 -12.71 -28.40
N PRO A 108 -3.99 -11.78 -27.46
CA PRO A 108 -3.91 -12.09 -26.04
C PRO A 108 -5.05 -13.01 -25.60
N ASP A 109 -4.75 -13.92 -24.68
CA ASP A 109 -5.74 -14.75 -23.99
C ASP A 109 -6.57 -13.93 -23.00
N GLY A 110 -6.02 -12.80 -22.51
CA GLY A 110 -6.70 -11.87 -21.61
C GLY A 110 -5.98 -10.53 -21.47
N ILE A 111 -6.69 -9.56 -20.90
CA ILE A 111 -6.19 -8.20 -20.67
C ILE A 111 -6.14 -7.91 -19.17
N TRP A 112 -4.97 -7.57 -18.68
CA TRP A 112 -4.78 -7.10 -17.31
C TRP A 112 -4.73 -5.56 -17.28
N ILE A 113 -5.74 -4.94 -16.70
CA ILE A 113 -5.78 -3.49 -16.51
C ILE A 113 -5.29 -3.20 -15.09
N TYR A 114 -4.32 -2.29 -14.95
CA TYR A 114 -3.80 -1.91 -13.65
C TYR A 114 -3.96 -0.40 -13.39
N GLY A 115 -4.75 -0.08 -12.36
CA GLY A 115 -5.12 1.29 -11.97
C GLY A 115 -6.57 1.60 -12.27
N GLU A 116 -7.27 2.11 -11.28
CA GLU A 116 -8.71 2.40 -11.34
C GLU A 116 -9.07 3.45 -12.41
N GLU A 117 -8.15 4.39 -12.64
CA GLU A 117 -8.30 5.45 -13.64
C GLU A 117 -8.50 4.90 -15.05
N LEU A 118 -8.09 3.64 -15.31
CA LEU A 118 -8.19 3.02 -16.63
C LEU A 118 -9.53 2.32 -16.89
N SER A 119 -10.58 2.61 -16.10
CA SER A 119 -11.89 1.97 -16.31
C SER A 119 -12.48 2.25 -17.71
N ARG A 120 -12.21 3.41 -18.30
CA ARG A 120 -12.58 3.72 -19.69
C ARG A 120 -11.78 2.89 -20.69
N VAL A 121 -10.48 2.70 -20.47
CA VAL A 121 -9.63 1.83 -21.30
C VAL A 121 -10.11 0.38 -21.21
N SER A 122 -10.47 -0.08 -20.02
CA SER A 122 -11.06 -1.41 -19.82
C SER A 122 -12.29 -1.62 -20.71
N ARG A 123 -13.21 -0.65 -20.76
CA ARG A 123 -14.41 -0.73 -21.60
C ARG A 123 -14.12 -0.75 -23.10
N GLN A 124 -13.03 -0.14 -23.56
CA GLN A 124 -12.62 -0.19 -24.95
C GLN A 124 -12.19 -1.60 -25.40
N LEU A 125 -11.88 -2.46 -24.42
CA LEU A 125 -11.42 -3.84 -24.61
C LEU A 125 -12.43 -4.87 -24.09
N LYS A 126 -13.72 -4.51 -24.09
CA LYS A 126 -14.81 -5.30 -23.50
C LYS A 126 -14.99 -6.70 -24.12
N ASP A 127 -14.51 -6.90 -25.33
CA ASP A 127 -14.63 -8.18 -26.05
C ASP A 127 -13.60 -9.24 -25.55
N PHE A 128 -12.66 -8.82 -24.73
CA PHE A 128 -11.67 -9.70 -24.11
C PHE A 128 -12.05 -10.06 -22.67
N LYS A 129 -11.55 -11.20 -22.22
CA LYS A 129 -11.51 -11.52 -20.78
C LYS A 129 -10.56 -10.54 -20.08
N ARG A 130 -11.01 -9.91 -19.00
CA ARG A 130 -10.26 -8.82 -18.33
C ARG A 130 -10.14 -9.08 -16.83
N VAL A 131 -8.96 -8.81 -16.31
CA VAL A 131 -8.76 -8.60 -14.88
C VAL A 131 -8.39 -7.14 -14.67
N HIS A 132 -9.14 -6.42 -13.84
CA HIS A 132 -8.87 -5.03 -13.52
C HIS A 132 -8.42 -4.92 -12.07
N THR A 133 -7.15 -4.67 -11.86
CA THR A 133 -6.59 -4.46 -10.52
C THR A 133 -6.79 -3.02 -10.09
N LEU A 134 -7.51 -2.86 -9.01
CA LEU A 134 -7.72 -1.62 -8.26
C LEU A 134 -6.94 -1.78 -6.96
N PRO A 135 -5.79 -1.09 -6.74
CA PRO A 135 -5.03 -1.25 -5.50
C PRO A 135 -5.89 -0.99 -4.26
N ASP A 136 -6.75 0.03 -4.32
CA ASP A 136 -7.67 0.45 -3.28
C ASP A 136 -9.04 0.79 -3.90
N CYS A 137 -10.10 0.86 -3.08
CA CYS A 137 -11.35 1.51 -3.42
C CYS A 137 -11.26 2.98 -2.98
N GLU A 138 -11.00 3.87 -3.92
CA GLU A 138 -10.75 5.28 -3.62
C GLU A 138 -11.96 5.99 -3.01
N SER A 139 -13.19 5.63 -3.41
CA SER A 139 -14.37 6.20 -2.76
C SER A 139 -14.46 5.79 -1.29
N LEU A 140 -14.10 4.55 -0.92
CA LEU A 140 -14.02 4.14 0.48
C LEU A 140 -12.99 4.98 1.26
N TYR A 141 -11.82 5.24 0.65
CA TYR A 141 -10.81 6.09 1.27
C TYR A 141 -11.34 7.49 1.58
N TYR A 142 -11.95 8.15 0.60
CA TYR A 142 -12.54 9.48 0.82
C TYR A 142 -13.74 9.44 1.77
N HIS A 143 -14.56 8.39 1.73
CA HIS A 143 -15.66 8.16 2.68
C HIS A 143 -15.14 8.09 4.12
N ARG A 144 -14.10 7.32 4.36
CA ARG A 144 -13.47 7.20 5.69
C ARG A 144 -12.91 8.55 6.18
N ILE A 145 -12.33 9.37 5.29
CA ILE A 145 -11.87 10.72 5.66
C ILE A 145 -13.04 11.64 6.02
N LEU A 146 -14.10 11.61 5.26
CA LEU A 146 -15.29 12.43 5.52
C LEU A 146 -16.01 12.04 6.81
N GLY A 147 -15.92 10.78 7.22
CA GLY A 147 -16.42 10.29 8.52
C GLY A 147 -15.60 10.77 9.73
N LYS A 148 -14.38 11.29 9.52
CA LYS A 148 -13.54 11.83 10.60
C LYS A 148 -13.97 13.24 11.00
N ARG A 149 -13.79 13.57 12.30
CA ARG A 149 -14.03 14.92 12.80
C ARG A 149 -13.15 15.93 12.07
N PHE A 150 -13.75 17.01 11.56
CA PHE A 150 -13.03 18.11 10.94
C PHE A 150 -12.14 18.81 11.98
N THR A 151 -10.88 19.03 11.61
CA THR A 151 -9.90 19.78 12.40
C THR A 151 -9.11 20.70 11.48
N ILE A 152 -8.45 21.72 12.05
CA ILE A 152 -7.61 22.65 11.29
C ILE A 152 -6.45 21.89 10.62
N SER A 153 -5.91 20.87 11.27
CA SER A 153 -4.79 20.06 10.74
C SER A 153 -5.19 19.20 9.54
N ASN A 154 -6.43 18.71 9.47
CA ASN A 154 -6.92 17.88 8.38
C ASN A 154 -7.74 18.62 7.31
N ARG A 155 -7.90 19.95 7.44
CA ARG A 155 -8.77 20.76 6.57
C ARG A 155 -8.56 20.56 5.07
N LEU A 156 -7.31 20.52 4.62
CA LEU A 156 -7.02 20.35 3.19
C LEU A 156 -7.44 18.97 2.68
N SER A 157 -7.16 17.93 3.44
CA SER A 157 -7.55 16.56 3.10
C SER A 157 -9.06 16.38 3.16
N PHE A 158 -9.73 17.02 4.13
CA PHE A 158 -11.19 17.00 4.23
C PHE A 158 -11.84 17.65 3.00
N TRP A 159 -11.45 18.88 2.64
CA TRP A 159 -11.99 19.56 1.46
C TRP A 159 -11.65 18.83 0.17
N LYS A 160 -10.41 18.29 0.04
CA LYS A 160 -10.08 17.41 -1.07
C LYS A 160 -11.06 16.24 -1.16
N SER A 161 -11.40 15.62 -0.03
CA SER A 161 -12.33 14.48 0.01
C SER A 161 -13.75 14.88 -0.38
N VAL A 162 -14.23 16.06 0.04
CA VAL A 162 -15.53 16.60 -0.40
C VAL A 162 -15.63 16.69 -1.92
N PHE A 163 -14.55 17.11 -2.61
CA PHE A 163 -14.55 17.22 -4.07
C PHE A 163 -14.27 15.90 -4.78
N MET A 164 -13.46 15.01 -4.20
CA MET A 164 -13.02 13.79 -4.87
C MET A 164 -13.98 12.62 -4.65
N TYR A 165 -14.58 12.51 -3.46
CA TYR A 165 -15.51 11.42 -3.12
C TYR A 165 -16.60 11.22 -4.17
N PRO A 166 -17.40 12.25 -4.55
CA PRO A 166 -18.49 12.06 -5.51
C PRO A 166 -17.98 11.63 -6.91
N LYS A 167 -16.76 11.98 -7.27
CA LYS A 167 -16.18 11.62 -8.57
C LYS A 167 -15.77 10.17 -8.63
N PHE A 168 -15.09 9.68 -7.59
CA PHE A 168 -14.70 8.28 -7.48
C PHE A 168 -15.93 7.40 -7.29
N LEU A 169 -16.84 7.78 -6.40
CA LEU A 169 -18.10 7.06 -6.19
C LEU A 169 -18.90 6.94 -7.48
N ASN A 170 -18.99 8.03 -8.27
CA ASN A 170 -19.70 7.99 -9.56
C ASN A 170 -18.95 7.13 -10.61
N MET A 171 -17.64 7.09 -10.58
CA MET A 171 -16.85 6.22 -11.47
C MET A 171 -17.05 4.74 -11.10
N GLU A 172 -16.88 4.41 -9.82
CA GLU A 172 -16.94 3.05 -9.30
C GLU A 172 -18.36 2.44 -9.40
N ARG A 173 -19.39 3.23 -9.13
CA ARG A 173 -20.80 2.81 -9.37
C ARG A 173 -21.12 2.45 -10.82
N ASN A 174 -20.31 2.94 -11.74
CA ASN A 174 -20.46 2.68 -13.17
C ASN A 174 -19.39 1.74 -13.70
N PHE A 175 -18.76 0.93 -12.88
CA PHE A 175 -17.86 -0.12 -13.38
C PHE A 175 -18.63 -1.16 -14.22
N ASP A 176 -17.90 -1.84 -15.08
CA ASP A 176 -18.46 -2.87 -15.93
C ASP A 176 -18.76 -4.13 -15.09
N THR A 177 -20.01 -4.61 -15.15
CA THR A 177 -20.47 -5.79 -14.41
C THR A 177 -20.68 -7.02 -15.30
N SER A 178 -20.14 -6.99 -16.52
CA SER A 178 -20.23 -8.13 -17.45
C SER A 178 -19.45 -9.35 -16.93
N SER A 179 -19.82 -10.54 -17.40
CA SER A 179 -19.24 -11.80 -16.93
C SER A 179 -17.77 -12.01 -17.33
N ASN A 180 -17.24 -11.22 -18.26
CA ASN A 180 -15.88 -11.35 -18.75
C ASN A 180 -14.89 -10.37 -18.09
N ILE A 181 -15.25 -9.76 -16.96
CA ILE A 181 -14.36 -8.90 -16.19
C ILE A 181 -14.37 -9.28 -14.71
N HIS A 182 -13.18 -9.44 -14.14
CA HIS A 182 -12.96 -9.60 -12.71
C HIS A 182 -12.18 -8.39 -12.16
N TYR A 183 -12.57 -7.88 -11.00
CA TYR A 183 -11.87 -6.81 -10.31
C TYR A 183 -11.08 -7.38 -9.15
N HIS A 184 -9.80 -7.03 -9.07
CA HIS A 184 -8.90 -7.42 -7.99
C HIS A 184 -8.59 -6.21 -7.11
N LEU A 185 -8.80 -6.36 -5.80
CA LEU A 185 -8.44 -5.38 -4.77
C LEU A 185 -7.60 -6.06 -3.67
N VAL A 186 -6.76 -5.26 -2.99
CA VAL A 186 -5.89 -5.76 -1.90
C VAL A 186 -6.48 -5.51 -0.51
N GLY A 187 -7.73 -5.09 -0.43
CA GLY A 187 -8.50 -4.88 0.79
C GLY A 187 -9.84 -5.60 0.77
N GLU A 188 -10.18 -6.31 1.85
CA GLU A 188 -11.46 -6.99 1.98
C GLU A 188 -12.59 -5.98 2.14
N ALA A 189 -12.42 -4.98 3.01
CA ALA A 189 -13.38 -3.89 3.16
C ALA A 189 -13.55 -3.05 1.87
N ASP A 190 -12.51 -2.98 1.04
CA ASP A 190 -12.58 -2.32 -0.27
C ASP A 190 -13.49 -3.12 -1.23
N VAL A 191 -13.37 -4.44 -1.21
CA VAL A 191 -14.23 -5.34 -2.01
C VAL A 191 -15.69 -5.24 -1.56
N ASP A 192 -15.93 -5.28 -0.25
CA ASP A 192 -17.29 -5.24 0.31
C ASP A 192 -17.97 -3.91 -0.01
N PHE A 193 -17.27 -2.80 0.18
CA PHE A 193 -17.78 -1.48 -0.16
C PHE A 193 -18.04 -1.34 -1.67
N LEU A 194 -17.12 -1.85 -2.51
CA LEU A 194 -17.31 -1.80 -3.96
C LEU A 194 -18.53 -2.61 -4.40
N LYS A 195 -18.78 -3.79 -3.80
CA LYS A 195 -19.98 -4.60 -4.06
C LYS A 195 -21.26 -3.92 -3.60
N GLU A 196 -21.22 -3.16 -2.51
CA GLU A 196 -22.34 -2.37 -2.02
C GLU A 196 -22.72 -1.26 -3.01
N ILE A 197 -21.75 -0.50 -3.49
CA ILE A 197 -21.99 0.66 -4.37
C ILE A 197 -22.17 0.31 -5.85
N CYS A 198 -21.71 -0.87 -6.28
CA CYS A 198 -21.83 -1.40 -7.66
C CYS A 198 -22.32 -2.85 -7.63
N PRO A 199 -23.65 -3.09 -7.41
CA PRO A 199 -24.22 -4.43 -7.36
C PRO A 199 -23.95 -5.23 -8.64
N GLY A 200 -23.59 -6.50 -8.49
CA GLY A 200 -23.28 -7.40 -9.61
C GLY A 200 -21.82 -7.38 -10.09
N ILE A 201 -20.99 -6.52 -9.52
CA ILE A 201 -19.55 -6.50 -9.82
C ILE A 201 -18.86 -7.79 -9.35
N GLN A 202 -17.98 -8.34 -10.18
CA GLN A 202 -17.18 -9.51 -9.83
C GLN A 202 -15.86 -9.07 -9.16
N ALA A 203 -15.95 -8.62 -7.92
CA ALA A 203 -14.79 -8.14 -7.15
C ALA A 203 -14.24 -9.24 -6.23
N HIS A 204 -12.90 -9.37 -6.22
CA HIS A 204 -12.14 -10.38 -5.49
C HIS A 204 -11.09 -9.74 -4.61
N PHE A 205 -11.05 -10.14 -3.35
CA PHE A 205 -9.95 -9.85 -2.46
C PHE A 205 -8.80 -10.84 -2.71
N LEU A 206 -7.64 -10.32 -3.10
CA LEU A 206 -6.39 -11.06 -3.09
C LEU A 206 -5.37 -10.31 -2.26
N ARG A 207 -4.65 -11.03 -1.41
CA ARG A 207 -3.68 -10.41 -0.50
C ARG A 207 -2.60 -9.64 -1.28
N HIS A 208 -2.14 -8.56 -0.66
CA HIS A 208 -1.00 -7.82 -1.17
C HIS A 208 0.28 -8.66 -0.98
N PRO A 209 1.12 -8.86 -2.00
CA PRO A 209 2.39 -9.56 -1.81
C PRO A 209 3.33 -8.75 -0.91
N HIS A 210 4.16 -9.42 -0.09
CA HIS A 210 5.27 -8.72 0.56
C HIS A 210 6.31 -8.31 -0.49
N TYR A 211 7.03 -7.23 -0.23
CA TYR A 211 7.95 -6.72 -1.24
C TYR A 211 9.32 -7.35 -1.13
N GLN A 212 9.97 -7.25 0.02
CA GLN A 212 11.35 -7.69 0.15
C GLN A 212 11.64 -8.27 1.54
N VAL A 213 12.43 -9.31 1.56
CA VAL A 213 12.98 -9.92 2.78
C VAL A 213 14.50 -9.84 2.72
N ALA A 214 15.11 -9.39 3.82
CA ALA A 214 16.56 -9.30 3.95
C ALA A 214 17.23 -10.66 3.77
N LYS A 215 18.38 -10.64 3.16
CA LYS A 215 19.25 -11.82 3.02
C LYS A 215 20.64 -11.49 3.54
N PRO A 216 21.15 -12.16 4.58
CA PRO A 216 20.47 -13.22 5.38
C PRO A 216 19.26 -12.67 6.15
N ALA A 217 18.31 -13.54 6.48
CA ALA A 217 17.16 -13.15 7.28
C ALA A 217 17.60 -12.72 8.68
N LYS A 218 16.94 -11.68 9.23
CA LYS A 218 17.20 -11.21 10.59
C LYS A 218 16.91 -12.32 11.61
N VAL A 219 17.84 -12.52 12.55
CA VAL A 219 17.57 -13.31 13.76
C VAL A 219 16.65 -12.49 14.65
N ILE A 220 15.54 -13.08 15.07
CA ILE A 220 14.59 -12.41 15.99
C ILE A 220 15.09 -12.64 17.42
N SER A 221 15.68 -11.58 17.95
CA SER A 221 16.10 -11.47 19.34
C SER A 221 16.07 -9.98 19.68
N PHE A 222 15.31 -9.63 20.73
CA PHE A 222 15.18 -8.22 21.08
C PHE A 222 16.48 -7.69 21.63
N SER A 223 16.83 -6.50 21.23
CA SER A 223 18.09 -5.86 21.56
C SER A 223 18.26 -5.65 23.06
N SER A 224 19.48 -5.86 23.57
CA SER A 224 19.84 -5.62 24.96
C SER A 224 20.95 -4.56 25.00
N PRO A 225 20.96 -3.64 25.98
CA PRO A 225 20.01 -3.51 27.10
C PRO A 225 18.69 -2.82 26.77
N LYS A 226 18.53 -2.29 25.55
CA LYS A 226 17.32 -1.56 25.15
C LYS A 226 16.72 -2.12 23.87
N ILE A 227 15.40 -2.33 23.89
CA ILE A 227 14.60 -2.76 22.75
C ILE A 227 14.43 -1.55 21.78
N LYS A 228 14.65 -1.79 20.49
CA LYS A 228 14.59 -0.76 19.47
C LYS A 228 13.23 -0.72 18.81
N VAL A 229 12.53 0.41 18.95
CA VAL A 229 11.19 0.65 18.40
C VAL A 229 11.29 1.57 17.18
N LEU A 230 10.67 1.16 16.08
CA LEU A 230 10.58 1.92 14.83
C LEU A 230 9.17 2.46 14.63
N PHE A 231 9.08 3.71 14.24
CA PHE A 231 7.90 4.36 13.64
C PHE A 231 8.20 4.64 12.18
N ALA A 232 7.68 3.83 11.26
CA ALA A 232 7.98 3.93 9.84
C ALA A 232 6.87 4.61 9.05
N GLY A 233 7.15 5.78 8.51
CA GLY A 233 6.22 6.55 7.67
C GLY A 233 6.39 8.05 7.86
N GLN A 234 5.83 8.83 6.95
CA GLN A 234 5.78 10.28 7.12
C GLN A 234 4.70 10.64 8.14
N TYR A 235 4.98 11.65 8.98
CA TYR A 235 3.96 12.24 9.83
C TYR A 235 2.94 13.00 8.96
N ASN A 236 1.83 12.36 8.69
CA ASN A 236 0.77 12.87 7.81
C ASN A 236 -0.61 12.44 8.33
N LEU A 237 -1.67 12.77 7.59
CA LEU A 237 -3.06 12.48 7.94
C LEU A 237 -3.30 11.02 8.39
N TYR A 238 -2.59 10.06 7.82
CA TYR A 238 -2.75 8.64 8.18
C TYR A 238 -2.35 8.32 9.61
N MET A 239 -1.41 9.08 10.18
CA MET A 239 -0.80 8.79 11.48
C MET A 239 -1.01 9.90 12.53
N GLN A 240 -1.26 11.15 12.11
CA GLN A 240 -1.19 12.34 13.00
C GLN A 240 -1.95 12.17 14.31
N GLN A 241 -3.23 11.79 14.25
CA GLN A 241 -4.07 11.76 15.43
C GLN A 241 -3.56 10.77 16.48
N ASP A 242 -3.33 9.52 16.05
CA ASP A 242 -2.90 8.46 16.98
C ASP A 242 -1.44 8.68 17.42
N ALA A 243 -0.58 9.17 16.53
CA ALA A 243 0.80 9.47 16.87
C ALA A 243 0.91 10.59 17.92
N ASP A 244 0.13 11.67 17.77
CA ASP A 244 0.12 12.77 18.74
C ASP A 244 -0.38 12.28 20.11
N THR A 245 -1.49 11.55 20.14
CA THR A 245 -2.07 11.03 21.38
C THR A 245 -1.11 10.06 22.06
N MET A 246 -0.47 9.17 21.31
CA MET A 246 0.51 8.21 21.84
C MET A 246 1.72 8.90 22.47
N ILE A 247 2.29 9.87 21.77
CA ILE A 247 3.44 10.63 22.27
C ILE A 247 3.06 11.42 23.52
N ASP A 248 1.89 12.04 23.51
CA ASP A 248 1.31 12.70 24.68
C ASP A 248 1.17 11.73 25.86
N CYS A 249 0.68 10.49 25.64
CA CYS A 249 0.56 9.47 26.69
C CYS A 249 1.94 9.07 27.25
N LEU A 250 2.95 8.89 26.39
CA LEU A 250 4.31 8.59 26.82
C LEU A 250 4.89 9.74 27.66
N ILE A 251 4.66 11.00 27.30
CA ILE A 251 5.20 12.17 28.02
C ILE A 251 4.48 12.40 29.35
N LYS A 252 3.15 12.32 29.37
CA LYS A 252 2.33 12.66 30.54
C LYS A 252 2.37 11.62 31.64
N ASN A 253 2.67 10.38 31.33
CA ASN A 253 2.67 9.30 32.30
C ASN A 253 4.02 9.21 33.06
N LYS A 254 4.10 9.87 34.22
CA LYS A 254 5.30 9.90 35.06
C LYS A 254 5.73 8.53 35.62
N LYS A 255 4.87 7.52 35.59
CA LYS A 255 5.19 6.15 36.06
C LYS A 255 6.07 5.37 35.08
N LEU A 256 6.34 5.90 33.88
CA LEU A 256 7.02 5.22 32.78
C LEU A 256 8.56 5.32 32.82
N LEU A 257 9.17 5.42 34.00
CA LEU A 257 10.64 5.35 34.15
C LEU A 257 11.23 4.10 33.49
N GLU A 258 10.52 2.97 33.56
CA GLU A 258 10.95 1.71 32.97
C GLU A 258 10.98 1.75 31.45
N LEU A 259 9.98 2.36 30.80
CA LEU A 259 9.97 2.51 29.33
C LEU A 259 11.13 3.39 28.83
N LYS A 260 11.55 4.39 29.61
CA LYS A 260 12.71 5.23 29.28
C LYS A 260 14.03 4.48 29.35
N LYS A 261 14.12 3.52 30.27
CA LYS A 261 15.34 2.71 30.46
C LYS A 261 15.45 1.58 29.43
N HIS A 262 14.33 0.99 29.02
CA HIS A 262 14.30 -0.25 28.25
C HIS A 262 14.06 -0.06 26.76
N TYR A 263 13.73 1.16 26.29
CA TYR A 263 13.40 1.42 24.90
C TYR A 263 14.22 2.54 24.27
N ILE A 264 14.49 2.39 22.97
CA ILE A 264 14.98 3.43 22.07
C ILE A 264 13.94 3.59 20.97
N TYR A 265 13.52 4.84 20.71
CA TYR A 265 12.49 5.16 19.73
C TYR A 265 13.10 5.81 18.50
N THR A 266 12.85 5.26 17.31
CA THR A 266 13.33 5.84 16.05
C THR A 266 12.16 6.13 15.13
N PHE A 267 12.12 7.34 14.61
CA PHE A 267 11.11 7.83 13.67
C PHE A 267 11.72 7.95 12.28
N LEU A 268 11.26 7.10 11.36
CA LEU A 268 11.74 7.05 9.98
C LEU A 268 10.73 7.69 9.03
N GLY A 269 11.06 8.87 8.50
CA GLY A 269 10.24 9.63 7.58
C GLY A 269 10.25 11.12 7.88
N LYS A 270 9.57 11.92 7.07
CA LYS A 270 9.49 13.38 7.23
C LYS A 270 8.45 13.78 8.28
N GLY A 271 8.70 14.89 8.99
CA GLY A 271 7.72 15.58 9.83
C GLY A 271 7.74 15.19 11.31
N TRP A 272 8.71 14.40 11.77
CA TRP A 272 8.80 13.90 13.14
C TRP A 272 9.68 14.75 14.08
N GLU A 273 10.28 15.83 13.57
CA GLU A 273 11.28 16.64 14.30
C GLU A 273 10.76 17.09 15.67
N ARG A 274 9.52 17.63 15.72
CA ARG A 274 8.90 18.10 16.95
C ARG A 274 8.68 16.98 17.97
N HIS A 275 8.20 15.83 17.52
CA HIS A 275 7.88 14.68 18.39
C HIS A 275 9.13 14.10 19.03
N VAL A 276 10.20 13.97 18.23
CA VAL A 276 11.50 13.51 18.72
C VAL A 276 12.07 14.49 19.77
N ALA A 277 11.99 15.79 19.52
CA ALA A 277 12.42 16.80 20.49
C ALA A 277 11.63 16.67 21.81
N SER A 278 10.30 16.60 21.75
CA SER A 278 9.45 16.48 22.95
C SER A 278 9.70 15.19 23.74
N LEU A 279 9.98 14.07 23.08
CA LEU A 279 10.33 12.83 23.75
C LEU A 279 11.68 12.91 24.44
N ASN A 280 12.70 13.50 23.79
CA ASN A 280 14.02 13.71 24.39
C ASN A 280 13.97 14.66 25.59
N GLU A 281 13.22 15.75 25.50
CA GLU A 281 12.96 16.66 26.62
C GLU A 281 12.27 15.96 27.79
N ALA A 282 11.40 14.99 27.51
CA ALA A 282 10.76 14.16 28.52
C ALA A 282 11.67 13.05 29.07
N GLY A 283 12.92 12.92 28.59
CA GLY A 283 13.92 11.97 29.05
C GLY A 283 13.88 10.59 28.39
N TYR A 284 13.22 10.46 27.25
CA TYR A 284 13.31 9.30 26.38
C TYR A 284 14.54 9.39 25.47
N GLU A 285 15.02 8.24 24.98
CA GLU A 285 16.02 8.20 23.91
C GLU A 285 15.28 8.07 22.57
N ALA A 286 15.21 9.18 21.81
CA ALA A 286 14.49 9.24 20.55
C ALA A 286 15.34 9.79 19.41
N HIS A 287 15.26 9.17 18.23
CA HIS A 287 16.04 9.52 17.05
C HIS A 287 15.14 9.77 15.85
N HIS A 288 15.61 10.61 14.91
CA HIS A 288 14.91 10.91 13.68
C HIS A 288 15.78 10.61 12.47
N ILE A 289 15.23 9.81 11.53
CA ILE A 289 15.83 9.49 10.25
C ILE A 289 14.88 9.98 9.16
N LYS A 290 15.24 11.04 8.45
CA LYS A 290 14.37 11.63 7.40
C LYS A 290 14.15 10.70 6.22
N PHE A 291 15.19 9.92 5.86
CA PHE A 291 15.17 9.05 4.70
C PHE A 291 16.20 7.92 4.88
N ALA A 292 15.82 6.71 4.55
CA ALA A 292 16.71 5.55 4.48
C ALA A 292 16.87 5.13 3.01
N PRO A 293 18.09 5.13 2.47
CA PRO A 293 18.33 4.71 1.08
C PRO A 293 17.89 3.27 0.82
N ASN A 294 18.18 2.37 1.76
CA ASN A 294 17.68 1.00 1.77
C ASN A 294 16.71 0.80 2.94
N TYR A 295 15.42 0.78 2.63
CA TYR A 295 14.36 0.67 3.64
C TYR A 295 14.43 -0.64 4.42
N ILE A 296 14.66 -1.77 3.74
CA ILE A 296 14.67 -3.10 4.39
C ILE A 296 15.89 -3.28 5.30
N GLU A 297 17.07 -2.83 4.86
CA GLU A 297 18.25 -2.83 5.73
C GLU A 297 18.04 -1.97 6.98
N GLU A 298 17.37 -0.84 6.82
CA GLU A 298 17.06 0.03 7.96
C GLU A 298 16.08 -0.66 8.92
N VAL A 299 14.96 -1.19 8.41
CA VAL A 299 13.94 -1.90 9.22
C VAL A 299 14.55 -3.05 10.01
N CYS A 300 15.47 -3.80 9.45
CA CYS A 300 16.12 -4.94 10.13
C CYS A 300 16.96 -4.57 11.36
N LYS A 301 17.25 -3.28 11.58
CA LYS A 301 17.97 -2.81 12.80
C LYS A 301 17.08 -2.72 14.04
N TYR A 302 15.76 -2.88 13.90
CA TYR A 302 14.77 -2.67 14.95
C TYR A 302 14.10 -3.98 15.34
N ASP A 303 13.51 -4.01 16.53
CA ASP A 303 12.88 -5.19 17.11
C ASP A 303 11.35 -5.12 17.00
N ILE A 304 10.81 -3.92 17.15
CA ILE A 304 9.38 -3.63 17.15
C ILE A 304 9.09 -2.54 16.13
N GLN A 305 8.00 -2.65 15.39
CA GLN A 305 7.42 -1.50 14.70
C GLN A 305 6.09 -1.13 15.33
N VAL A 306 5.96 0.12 15.77
CA VAL A 306 4.69 0.71 16.19
C VAL A 306 4.11 1.48 15.02
N THR A 307 2.83 1.21 14.71
CA THR A 307 2.17 1.77 13.53
C THR A 307 0.86 2.44 13.91
N PRO A 308 0.91 3.73 14.32
CA PRO A 308 -0.25 4.49 14.77
C PRO A 308 -1.05 5.04 13.56
N ILE A 309 -1.52 4.15 12.70
CA ILE A 309 -2.35 4.50 11.54
C ILE A 309 -3.79 4.60 11.98
N CYS A 310 -4.38 5.77 11.86
CA CYS A 310 -5.75 6.06 12.30
C CYS A 310 -6.78 6.10 11.16
N ILE A 311 -6.34 5.98 9.91
CA ILE A 311 -7.20 5.97 8.73
C ILE A 311 -6.45 5.36 7.53
N GLY A 312 -7.19 4.80 6.57
CA GLY A 312 -6.65 4.26 5.32
C GLY A 312 -7.56 3.21 4.71
N THR A 313 -7.16 2.69 3.56
CA THR A 313 -7.75 1.59 2.81
C THR A 313 -6.63 0.65 2.36
N GLY A 314 -6.96 -0.48 1.80
CA GLY A 314 -6.01 -1.45 1.28
C GLY A 314 -5.03 -1.99 2.33
N THR A 315 -3.96 -2.62 1.87
CA THR A 315 -2.90 -3.22 2.71
C THR A 315 -1.73 -2.26 2.93
N LYS A 316 -1.24 -2.17 4.15
CA LYS A 316 -0.13 -1.27 4.52
C LYS A 316 1.22 -1.94 4.27
N GLY A 317 1.81 -1.73 3.08
CA GLY A 317 3.05 -2.39 2.63
C GLY A 317 4.20 -2.31 3.63
N LYS A 318 4.41 -1.15 4.30
CA LYS A 318 5.47 -1.01 5.31
C LYS A 318 5.25 -1.86 6.56
N VAL A 319 4.01 -2.10 6.93
CA VAL A 319 3.66 -2.99 8.05
C VAL A 319 3.91 -4.43 7.64
N LEU A 320 3.49 -4.78 6.43
CA LEU A 320 3.71 -6.10 5.84
C LEU A 320 5.21 -6.43 5.76
N ASP A 321 6.02 -5.51 5.25
CA ASP A 321 7.48 -5.70 5.15
C ASP A 321 8.16 -5.78 6.52
N ALA A 322 7.72 -5.03 7.51
CA ALA A 322 8.26 -5.12 8.86
C ALA A 322 8.04 -6.51 9.47
N ILE A 323 6.82 -7.05 9.35
CA ILE A 323 6.50 -8.40 9.84
C ILE A 323 7.28 -9.46 9.05
N ALA A 324 7.34 -9.33 7.72
CA ALA A 324 8.10 -10.24 6.86
C ALA A 324 9.60 -10.29 7.24
N ASN A 325 10.13 -9.19 7.77
CA ASN A 325 11.52 -9.07 8.22
C ASN A 325 11.69 -9.35 9.72
N GLY A 326 10.66 -9.84 10.41
CA GLY A 326 10.76 -10.36 11.77
C GLY A 326 10.64 -9.30 12.87
N LEU A 327 10.04 -8.14 12.60
CA LEU A 327 9.68 -7.20 13.66
C LEU A 327 8.36 -7.62 14.29
N LEU A 328 8.26 -7.47 15.62
CA LEU A 328 6.95 -7.46 16.28
C LEU A 328 6.21 -6.19 15.86
N VAL A 329 5.03 -6.33 15.27
CA VAL A 329 4.21 -5.16 14.95
C VAL A 329 3.16 -4.93 16.02
N ILE A 330 3.07 -3.68 16.48
CA ILE A 330 2.03 -3.15 17.34
C ILE A 330 1.29 -2.09 16.53
N GLY A 331 0.03 -2.31 16.23
CA GLY A 331 -0.71 -1.43 15.32
C GLY A 331 -2.19 -1.29 15.67
N SER A 332 -2.82 -0.29 15.05
CA SER A 332 -4.28 -0.15 15.04
C SER A 332 -4.92 -1.20 14.15
N TRP A 333 -6.25 -1.30 14.21
CA TRP A 333 -7.01 -2.08 13.23
C TRP A 333 -6.69 -1.67 11.78
N TYR A 334 -6.62 -0.36 11.48
CA TYR A 334 -6.27 0.13 10.15
C TYR A 334 -4.85 -0.25 9.70
N ALA A 335 -3.92 -0.38 10.63
CA ALA A 335 -2.55 -0.78 10.33
C ALA A 335 -2.45 -2.26 9.95
N LEU A 336 -3.26 -3.10 10.58
CA LEU A 336 -3.23 -4.56 10.45
C LEU A 336 -4.29 -5.11 9.48
N GLU A 337 -5.21 -4.24 9.01
CA GLU A 337 -6.25 -4.58 8.05
C GLU A 337 -5.64 -5.30 6.82
N ASN A 338 -6.24 -6.42 6.42
CA ASN A 338 -5.86 -7.23 5.25
C ASN A 338 -4.52 -7.98 5.35
N ILE A 339 -3.80 -7.86 6.46
CA ILE A 339 -2.54 -8.58 6.73
C ILE A 339 -2.87 -9.91 7.41
N ALA A 340 -2.18 -10.97 7.04
CA ALA A 340 -2.40 -12.33 7.54
C ALA A 340 -1.80 -12.53 8.94
N VAL A 341 -2.20 -11.69 9.89
CA VAL A 341 -1.78 -11.78 11.31
C VAL A 341 -2.99 -11.72 12.23
N GLU A 342 -2.82 -12.22 13.43
CA GLU A 342 -3.86 -12.29 14.44
C GLU A 342 -3.35 -11.72 15.76
N HIS A 343 -4.20 -10.89 16.39
CA HIS A 343 -3.91 -10.26 17.68
C HIS A 343 -3.58 -11.29 18.76
N ASN A 344 -2.56 -11.04 19.56
CA ASN A 344 -2.02 -11.92 20.61
C ASN A 344 -1.41 -13.25 20.13
N ILE A 345 -1.43 -13.54 18.83
CA ILE A 345 -0.83 -14.75 18.24
C ILE A 345 0.41 -14.39 17.43
N SER A 346 0.29 -13.43 16.51
CA SER A 346 1.33 -13.08 15.53
C SER A 346 1.57 -11.58 15.39
N CYS A 347 0.78 -10.76 16.07
CA CYS A 347 0.95 -9.31 16.21
C CYS A 347 0.25 -8.82 17.47
N LEU A 348 0.41 -7.53 17.77
CA LEU A 348 -0.35 -6.84 18.83
C LEU A 348 -1.18 -5.74 18.21
N GLN A 349 -2.49 -5.78 18.47
CA GLN A 349 -3.42 -4.72 18.07
C GLN A 349 -3.84 -3.94 19.33
N TYR A 350 -3.77 -2.62 19.26
CA TYR A 350 -4.38 -1.78 20.28
C TYR A 350 -5.79 -1.34 19.83
N ASN A 351 -6.71 -1.25 20.78
CA ASN A 351 -8.05 -0.72 20.55
C ASN A 351 -8.10 0.79 20.74
N GLN A 352 -7.43 1.26 21.78
CA GLN A 352 -7.17 2.68 22.04
C GLN A 352 -5.68 2.91 22.09
N ILE A 353 -5.22 4.04 21.60
CA ILE A 353 -3.79 4.32 21.47
C ILE A 353 -3.10 4.38 22.84
N GLU A 354 -3.83 4.64 23.89
CA GLU A 354 -3.37 4.66 25.29
C GLU A 354 -2.90 3.28 25.75
N ASP A 355 -3.43 2.20 25.16
CA ASP A 355 -3.03 0.82 25.47
C ASP A 355 -1.55 0.55 25.17
N ILE A 356 -0.92 1.39 24.33
CA ILE A 356 0.47 1.22 23.88
C ILE A 356 1.46 1.16 25.06
N VAL A 357 1.18 1.90 26.11
CA VAL A 357 2.01 1.96 27.30
C VAL A 357 2.04 0.59 27.99
N GLU A 358 0.88 0.03 28.27
CA GLU A 358 0.74 -1.27 28.92
C GLU A 358 1.28 -2.40 28.01
N ILE A 359 1.07 -2.27 26.70
CA ILE A 359 1.62 -3.23 25.73
C ILE A 359 3.14 -3.24 25.78
N LEU A 360 3.80 -2.06 25.76
CA LEU A 360 5.25 -1.97 25.84
C LEU A 360 5.79 -2.49 27.17
N GLU A 361 5.11 -2.22 28.31
CA GLU A 361 5.50 -2.79 29.61
C GLU A 361 5.47 -4.32 29.58
N LYS A 362 4.42 -4.92 29.02
CA LYS A 362 4.31 -6.38 28.90
C LYS A 362 5.40 -6.96 28.00
N VAL A 363 5.71 -6.28 26.90
CA VAL A 363 6.71 -6.74 25.92
C VAL A 363 8.09 -6.80 26.56
N TYR A 364 8.51 -5.77 27.29
CA TYR A 364 9.82 -5.77 27.92
C TYR A 364 9.92 -6.83 29.03
N LEU A 365 8.85 -7.03 29.82
CA LEU A 365 8.83 -8.02 30.91
C LEU A 365 8.87 -9.47 30.43
N LYS A 366 8.41 -9.74 29.20
CA LYS A 366 8.27 -11.09 28.64
C LYS A 366 8.83 -11.19 27.23
N SER A 367 10.00 -10.62 26.97
CA SER A 367 10.60 -10.48 25.62
C SER A 367 10.56 -11.75 24.80
N SER A 368 10.92 -12.91 25.38
CA SER A 368 10.94 -14.20 24.66
C SER A 368 9.56 -14.63 24.13
N VAL A 369 8.48 -14.29 24.83
CA VAL A 369 7.11 -14.59 24.37
C VAL A 369 6.80 -13.77 23.11
N TYR A 370 7.23 -12.51 23.09
CA TYR A 370 6.98 -11.59 21.98
C TYR A 370 7.94 -11.78 20.81
N GLU A 371 9.16 -12.26 21.04
CA GLU A 371 10.05 -12.75 19.99
C GLU A 371 9.42 -13.94 19.24
N ALA A 372 8.86 -14.89 19.99
CA ALA A 372 8.14 -16.03 19.42
C ALA A 372 6.86 -15.57 18.66
N MET A 373 6.19 -14.51 19.11
CA MET A 373 5.06 -13.91 18.41
C MET A 373 5.50 -13.28 17.07
N ALA A 374 6.60 -12.52 17.07
CA ALA A 374 7.18 -11.94 15.85
C ALA A 374 7.56 -13.04 14.84
N GLU A 375 8.12 -14.16 15.29
CA GLU A 375 8.44 -15.30 14.42
C GLU A 375 7.18 -15.94 13.82
N ARG A 376 6.08 -16.05 14.58
CA ARG A 376 4.80 -16.52 14.03
C ARG A 376 4.25 -15.54 12.99
N GLY A 377 4.35 -14.23 13.24
CA GLY A 377 3.99 -13.20 12.28
C GLY A 377 4.77 -13.33 10.97
N ARG A 378 6.10 -13.42 11.07
CA ARG A 378 6.97 -13.62 9.90
C ARG A 378 6.57 -14.85 9.09
N LYS A 379 6.36 -16.00 9.73
CA LYS A 379 5.93 -17.23 9.04
C LYS A 379 4.58 -17.06 8.36
N ALA A 380 3.62 -16.40 8.99
CA ALA A 380 2.31 -16.16 8.40
C ALA A 380 2.42 -15.27 7.14
N ILE A 381 3.22 -14.21 7.18
CA ILE A 381 3.43 -13.34 6.01
C ILE A 381 4.14 -14.09 4.89
N LEU A 382 5.24 -14.78 5.17
CA LEU A 382 6.00 -15.50 4.14
C LEU A 382 5.19 -16.61 3.48
N SER A 383 4.20 -17.19 4.16
CA SER A 383 3.31 -18.21 3.62
C SER A 383 2.11 -17.65 2.86
N GLN A 384 1.48 -16.55 3.33
CA GLN A 384 0.20 -16.07 2.78
C GLN A 384 0.33 -14.84 1.87
N HIS A 385 1.42 -14.08 2.01
CA HIS A 385 1.74 -12.92 1.20
C HIS A 385 2.93 -13.18 0.26
N ASN A 386 3.21 -14.44 -0.05
CA ASN A 386 4.25 -14.81 -0.99
C ASN A 386 3.87 -14.36 -2.39
N ASN A 387 4.82 -13.76 -3.11
CA ASN A 387 4.60 -13.18 -4.44
C ASN A 387 4.05 -14.21 -5.44
N SER A 388 4.57 -15.44 -5.45
CA SER A 388 4.10 -16.47 -6.38
C SER A 388 2.68 -16.91 -6.05
N ILE A 389 2.36 -17.15 -4.78
CA ILE A 389 1.01 -17.56 -4.36
C ILE A 389 -0.03 -16.50 -4.71
N VAL A 390 0.30 -15.23 -4.50
CA VAL A 390 -0.63 -14.12 -4.82
C VAL A 390 -0.76 -13.95 -6.33
N ALA A 391 0.36 -14.03 -7.07
CA ALA A 391 0.35 -13.96 -8.52
C ALA A 391 -0.45 -15.10 -9.15
N ASP A 392 -0.28 -16.34 -8.70
CA ASP A 392 -1.04 -17.49 -9.19
C ASP A 392 -2.55 -17.30 -9.03
N LYS A 393 -2.98 -16.77 -7.87
CA LYS A 393 -4.39 -16.43 -7.65
C LYS A 393 -4.88 -15.33 -8.59
N LEU A 394 -4.07 -14.31 -8.86
CA LEU A 394 -4.41 -13.25 -9.81
C LEU A 394 -4.58 -13.80 -11.22
N PHE A 395 -3.60 -14.58 -11.69
CA PHE A 395 -3.62 -15.10 -13.04
C PHE A 395 -4.66 -16.22 -13.24
N SER A 396 -5.09 -16.90 -12.17
CA SER A 396 -6.22 -17.86 -12.23
C SER A 396 -7.55 -17.17 -12.55
N LEU A 397 -7.72 -15.88 -12.26
CA LEU A 397 -8.92 -15.12 -12.65
C LEU A 397 -9.10 -15.03 -14.19
N PHE A 398 -8.05 -15.26 -14.97
CA PHE A 398 -8.16 -15.34 -16.43
C PHE A 398 -8.61 -16.72 -16.93
N GLN A 399 -8.68 -17.73 -16.08
CA GLN A 399 -9.06 -19.09 -16.45
C GLN A 399 -10.54 -19.37 -16.16
N ASN A 400 -11.10 -18.64 -15.20
CA ASN A 400 -12.52 -18.70 -14.82
C ASN A 400 -13.36 -17.77 -15.72
#